data_d92f60e2e8a59ea5b0b7b3895bafe099
#
_entry.id   d92f60e2e8a59ea5b0b7b3895bafe099
#
_cell.length_a   1.000
_cell.length_b   1.000
_cell.length_c   1.000
_cell.angle_alpha   90.00
_cell.angle_beta   90.00
_cell.angle_gamma   90.00
#
_symmetry.space_group_name_H-M   'P 1'
#
loop_
_entity.id
_entity.type
_entity.pdbx_description
1 polymer ?
#
loop_
_entity_poly.entity_id
_entity_poly.type
_entity_poly.pdbx_seq_one_letter_code
_entity_poly.pdbx_strand_id
1 'polypeptide(L)'
;MNDMLAAILLGILEGLTEFLPVSSTGHLILATEVLGFDQSEWEVFNIAIQPAAILAIVVLYWRTFWDVAKGLFGFEKGALAFVGNLLVAFFPAVLLGLAFGDVIQGFLGNAVLVCWSLVIGGVAILAIERWANPPATSP
;
A
#
# COMPACT_ATOMS: atom_id res chain seq x y z
N MET A 1 -7.87 16.87 -19.72
CA MET A 1 -6.52 16.26 -19.87
C MET A 1 -6.69 15.00 -20.67
N ASN A 2 -5.71 14.61 -21.49
CA ASN A 2 -5.78 13.36 -22.25
C ASN A 2 -5.65 12.16 -21.27
N ASP A 3 -6.50 11.15 -21.41
CA ASP A 3 -6.56 9.96 -20.54
C ASP A 3 -5.22 9.22 -20.46
N MET A 4 -4.48 9.19 -21.58
CA MET A 4 -3.14 8.59 -21.60
C MET A 4 -2.15 9.34 -20.68
N LEU A 5 -2.20 10.68 -20.65
CA LEU A 5 -1.38 11.48 -19.76
C LEU A 5 -1.81 11.29 -18.29
N ALA A 6 -3.12 11.21 -18.04
CA ALA A 6 -3.65 10.91 -16.73
C ALA A 6 -3.18 9.54 -16.23
N ALA A 7 -3.30 8.51 -17.05
CA ALA A 7 -2.83 7.16 -16.75
C ALA A 7 -1.33 7.11 -16.42
N ILE A 8 -0.50 7.84 -17.18
CA ILE A 8 0.94 7.93 -16.93
C ILE A 8 1.20 8.61 -15.56
N LEU A 9 0.54 9.73 -15.28
CA LEU A 9 0.72 10.45 -14.01
C LEU A 9 0.27 9.64 -12.81
N LEU A 10 -0.89 8.97 -12.89
CA LEU A 10 -1.39 8.10 -11.85
C LEU A 10 -0.50 6.86 -11.67
N GLY A 11 0.03 6.28 -12.75
CA GLY A 11 0.97 5.17 -12.67
C GLY A 11 2.31 5.55 -12.02
N ILE A 12 2.82 6.77 -12.30
CA ILE A 12 4.02 7.30 -11.61
C ILE A 12 3.72 7.52 -10.12
N LEU A 13 2.56 8.11 -9.80
CA LEU A 13 2.13 8.34 -8.43
C LEU A 13 2.04 7.02 -7.65
N GLU A 14 1.39 6.01 -8.24
CA GLU A 14 1.32 4.66 -7.67
C GLU A 14 2.71 4.10 -7.39
N GLY A 15 3.60 4.09 -8.39
CA GLY A 15 4.95 3.56 -8.25
C GLY A 15 5.80 4.28 -7.21
N LEU A 16 5.53 5.56 -6.93
CA LEU A 16 6.23 6.32 -5.89
C LEU A 16 5.63 6.09 -4.50
N THR A 17 4.31 5.96 -4.39
CA THR A 17 3.61 5.92 -3.10
C THR A 17 3.39 4.51 -2.57
N GLU A 18 3.41 3.48 -3.42
CA GLU A 18 3.18 2.10 -3.01
C GLU A 18 4.25 1.56 -2.05
N PHE A 19 5.49 2.00 -2.23
CA PHE A 19 6.62 1.55 -1.39
C PHE A 19 6.87 2.41 -0.16
N LEU A 20 6.10 3.47 -0.01
CA LEU A 20 6.12 4.34 1.16
C LEU A 20 4.90 4.03 2.05
N PRO A 21 5.02 4.13 3.37
CA PRO A 21 3.88 3.88 4.28
C PRO A 21 2.91 5.08 4.29
N VAL A 22 2.46 5.53 3.10
CA VAL A 22 1.65 6.75 2.92
C VAL A 22 0.29 6.50 2.26
N SER A 23 -0.08 5.25 2.02
CA SER A 23 -1.30 4.83 1.32
C SER A 23 -1.36 5.30 -0.15
N SER A 24 -0.91 4.47 -1.08
CA SER A 24 -1.00 4.73 -2.53
C SER A 24 -2.44 4.92 -2.98
N THR A 25 -3.35 4.05 -2.54
CA THR A 25 -4.78 4.16 -2.84
C THR A 25 -5.36 5.52 -2.47
N GLY A 26 -5.02 6.03 -1.27
CA GLY A 26 -5.46 7.35 -0.84
C GLY A 26 -4.94 8.47 -1.75
N HIS A 27 -3.69 8.39 -2.19
CA HIS A 27 -3.10 9.36 -3.10
C HIS A 27 -3.73 9.28 -4.50
N LEU A 28 -4.03 8.08 -5.01
CA LEU A 28 -4.72 7.90 -6.28
C LEU A 28 -6.13 8.51 -6.25
N ILE A 29 -6.90 8.26 -5.19
CA ILE A 29 -8.24 8.84 -5.00
C ILE A 29 -8.17 10.37 -5.04
N LEU A 30 -7.25 10.97 -4.27
CA LEU A 30 -7.10 12.42 -4.23
C LEU A 30 -6.61 12.98 -5.56
N ALA A 31 -5.67 12.32 -6.23
CA ALA A 31 -5.18 12.76 -7.54
C ALA A 31 -6.28 12.70 -8.59
N THR A 32 -7.08 11.65 -8.65
CA THR A 32 -8.23 11.50 -9.55
C THR A 32 -9.22 12.63 -9.33
N GLU A 33 -9.55 12.94 -8.07
CA GLU A 33 -10.45 14.04 -7.70
C GLU A 33 -9.89 15.41 -8.13
N VAL A 34 -8.63 15.70 -7.80
CA VAL A 34 -7.97 16.99 -8.16
C VAL A 34 -7.84 17.17 -9.66
N LEU A 35 -7.65 16.09 -10.40
CA LEU A 35 -7.60 16.13 -11.87
C LEU A 35 -8.98 16.29 -12.50
N GLY A 36 -10.05 16.23 -11.72
CA GLY A 36 -11.43 16.39 -12.16
C GLY A 36 -11.97 15.20 -12.95
N PHE A 37 -11.46 14.00 -12.67
CA PHE A 37 -11.96 12.75 -13.26
C PHE A 37 -13.02 12.11 -12.38
N ASP A 38 -13.96 11.41 -13.01
CA ASP A 38 -14.95 10.62 -12.27
C ASP A 38 -14.28 9.42 -11.60
N GLN A 39 -14.43 9.32 -10.29
CA GLN A 39 -13.87 8.24 -9.48
C GLN A 39 -14.32 6.86 -9.99
N SER A 40 -15.58 6.72 -10.41
CA SER A 40 -16.14 5.46 -10.86
C SER A 40 -15.54 4.98 -12.20
N GLU A 41 -15.16 5.89 -13.08
CA GLU A 41 -14.52 5.56 -14.35
C GLU A 41 -13.06 5.12 -14.16
N TRP A 42 -12.35 5.72 -13.19
CA TRP A 42 -10.94 5.46 -12.94
C TRP A 42 -10.68 4.42 -11.85
N GLU A 43 -11.71 3.97 -11.13
CA GLU A 43 -11.57 2.97 -10.07
C GLU A 43 -10.92 1.68 -10.58
N VAL A 44 -11.40 1.16 -11.71
CA VAL A 44 -10.86 -0.08 -12.31
C VAL A 44 -9.40 0.10 -12.70
N PHE A 45 -9.03 1.27 -13.25
CA PHE A 45 -7.65 1.57 -13.60
C PHE A 45 -6.78 1.65 -12.34
N ASN A 46 -7.22 2.38 -11.32
CA ASN A 46 -6.50 2.54 -10.05
C ASN A 46 -6.26 1.18 -9.36
N ILE A 47 -7.24 0.28 -9.41
CA ILE A 47 -7.07 -1.10 -8.91
C ILE A 47 -6.11 -1.90 -9.79
N ALA A 48 -6.19 -1.74 -11.12
CA ALA A 48 -5.40 -2.54 -12.05
C ALA A 48 -3.90 -2.20 -12.05
N ILE A 49 -3.50 -0.99 -11.66
CA ILE A 49 -2.08 -0.60 -11.60
C ILE A 49 -1.38 -1.08 -10.32
N GLN A 50 -2.11 -1.34 -9.22
CA GLN A 50 -1.54 -1.82 -7.96
C GLN A 50 -0.80 -3.16 -8.10
N PRO A 51 -1.34 -4.19 -8.77
CA PRO A 51 -0.59 -5.42 -9.04
C PRO A 51 0.71 -5.20 -9.82
N ALA A 52 0.79 -4.18 -10.67
CA ALA A 52 2.01 -3.87 -11.42
C ALA A 52 3.13 -3.37 -10.49
N ALA A 53 2.79 -2.53 -9.51
CA ALA A 53 3.74 -2.09 -8.48
C ALA A 53 4.19 -3.27 -7.60
N ILE A 54 3.28 -4.16 -7.19
CA ILE A 54 3.61 -5.39 -6.46
C ILE A 54 4.53 -6.31 -7.29
N LEU A 55 4.28 -6.42 -8.59
CA LEU A 55 5.13 -7.21 -9.50
C LEU A 55 6.56 -6.68 -9.57
N ALA A 56 6.76 -5.36 -9.47
CA ALA A 56 8.09 -4.77 -9.41
C ALA A 56 8.89 -5.28 -8.20
N ILE A 57 8.25 -5.42 -7.02
CA ILE A 57 8.87 -6.03 -5.83
C ILE A 57 9.19 -7.51 -6.07
N VAL A 58 8.27 -8.25 -6.69
CA VAL A 58 8.51 -9.67 -7.00
C VAL A 58 9.72 -9.80 -7.94
N VAL A 59 9.86 -8.95 -8.94
CA VAL A 59 11.01 -8.94 -9.85
C VAL A 59 12.29 -8.54 -9.13
N LEU A 60 12.24 -7.52 -8.26
CA LEU A 60 13.40 -7.04 -7.52
C LEU A 60 13.93 -8.10 -6.53
N TYR A 61 13.04 -8.78 -5.83
CA TYR A 61 13.36 -9.77 -4.80
C TYR A 61 13.10 -11.20 -5.26
N TRP A 62 13.08 -11.47 -6.59
CA TRP A 62 12.70 -12.76 -7.14
C TRP A 62 13.53 -13.93 -6.58
N ARG A 63 14.83 -13.70 -6.29
CA ARG A 63 15.70 -14.71 -5.70
C ARG A 63 15.23 -15.11 -4.30
N THR A 64 14.90 -14.13 -3.47
CA THR A 64 14.37 -14.37 -2.12
C THR A 64 13.06 -15.15 -2.17
N PHE A 65 12.13 -14.76 -3.05
CA PHE A 65 10.87 -15.50 -3.23
C PHE A 65 11.11 -16.93 -3.71
N TRP A 66 12.05 -17.09 -4.65
CA TRP A 66 12.40 -18.42 -5.18
C TRP A 66 13.07 -19.31 -4.12
N ASP A 67 13.94 -18.77 -3.27
CA ASP A 67 14.59 -19.51 -2.20
C ASP A 67 13.59 -19.89 -1.10
N VAL A 68 12.67 -19.00 -0.74
CA VAL A 68 11.56 -19.33 0.17
C VAL A 68 10.68 -20.42 -0.43
N ALA A 69 10.32 -20.32 -1.71
CA ALA A 69 9.53 -21.35 -2.38
C ALA A 69 10.21 -22.72 -2.37
N LYS A 70 11.50 -22.78 -2.72
CA LYS A 70 12.29 -24.04 -2.64
C LYS A 70 12.34 -24.59 -1.20
N GLY A 71 12.58 -23.72 -0.22
CA GLY A 71 12.60 -24.10 1.18
C GLY A 71 11.27 -24.64 1.69
N LEU A 72 10.14 -24.12 1.18
CA LEU A 72 8.81 -24.65 1.49
C LEU A 72 8.62 -26.07 0.93
N PHE A 73 9.03 -26.33 -0.32
CA PHE A 73 8.98 -27.67 -0.91
C PHE A 73 9.94 -28.64 -0.21
N GLY A 74 11.06 -28.14 0.33
CA GLY A 74 12.02 -28.89 1.14
C GLY A 74 11.65 -29.02 2.61
N PHE A 75 10.52 -28.47 3.05
CA PHE A 75 10.11 -28.40 4.46
C PHE A 75 11.17 -27.79 5.39
N GLU A 76 11.92 -26.81 4.88
CA GLU A 76 12.93 -26.11 5.64
C GLU A 76 12.29 -25.26 6.75
N LYS A 77 12.77 -25.42 7.99
CA LYS A 77 12.22 -24.71 9.15
C LYS A 77 12.25 -23.18 9.00
N GLY A 78 13.29 -22.65 8.34
CA GLY A 78 13.42 -21.21 8.09
C GLY A 78 12.34 -20.67 7.14
N ALA A 79 12.09 -21.34 6.04
CA ALA A 79 11.05 -20.97 5.07
C ALA A 79 9.65 -21.11 5.66
N LEU A 80 9.40 -22.19 6.40
CA LEU A 80 8.13 -22.41 7.11
C LEU A 80 7.87 -21.34 8.16
N ALA A 81 8.88 -20.98 8.96
CA ALA A 81 8.77 -19.92 9.97
C ALA A 81 8.53 -18.57 9.31
N PHE A 82 9.23 -18.25 8.21
CA PHE A 82 9.02 -16.99 7.47
C PHE A 82 7.59 -16.86 6.96
N VAL A 83 7.08 -17.89 6.28
CA VAL A 83 5.69 -17.86 5.76
C VAL A 83 4.67 -17.90 6.89
N GLY A 84 4.92 -18.66 7.95
CA GLY A 84 4.07 -18.69 9.13
C GLY A 84 3.95 -17.31 9.78
N ASN A 85 5.05 -16.62 9.98
CA ASN A 85 5.05 -15.25 10.52
C ASN A 85 4.32 -14.27 9.60
N LEU A 86 4.50 -14.41 8.28
CA LEU A 86 3.78 -13.58 7.30
C LEU A 86 2.27 -13.79 7.37
N LEU A 87 1.81 -15.04 7.45
CA LEU A 87 0.39 -15.37 7.60
C LEU A 87 -0.20 -14.83 8.90
N VAL A 88 0.52 -14.98 10.01
CA VAL A 88 0.10 -14.43 11.32
C VAL A 88 0.01 -12.90 11.27
N ALA A 89 0.98 -12.23 10.63
CA ALA A 89 0.95 -10.78 10.48
C ALA A 89 -0.20 -10.30 9.56
N PHE A 90 -0.54 -11.07 8.55
CA PHE A 90 -1.62 -10.74 7.62
C PHE A 90 -3.03 -11.04 8.17
N PHE A 91 -3.14 -11.99 9.09
CA PHE A 91 -4.43 -12.46 9.62
C PHE A 91 -5.32 -11.36 10.21
N PRO A 92 -4.83 -10.41 11.04
CA PRO A 92 -5.65 -9.30 11.55
C PRO A 92 -6.23 -8.43 10.42
N ALA A 93 -5.44 -8.15 9.37
CA ALA A 93 -5.89 -7.35 8.24
C ALA A 93 -7.02 -8.05 7.46
N VAL A 94 -6.93 -9.37 7.27
CA VAL A 94 -8.00 -10.17 6.65
C VAL A 94 -9.28 -10.10 7.47
N LEU A 95 -9.20 -10.31 8.80
CA LEU A 95 -10.36 -10.25 9.67
C LEU A 95 -11.04 -8.87 9.63
N LEU A 96 -10.26 -7.81 9.71
CA LEU A 96 -10.79 -6.45 9.65
C LEU A 96 -11.38 -6.14 8.27
N GLY A 97 -10.73 -6.56 7.19
CA GLY A 97 -11.23 -6.37 5.83
C GLY A 97 -12.55 -7.10 5.59
N LEU A 98 -12.70 -8.34 6.09
CA LEU A 98 -13.94 -9.10 5.98
C LEU A 98 -15.05 -8.56 6.88
N ALA A 99 -14.72 -8.10 8.10
CA ALA A 99 -15.70 -7.61 9.05
C ALA A 99 -16.20 -6.19 8.72
N PHE A 100 -15.35 -5.34 8.14
CA PHE A 100 -15.63 -3.93 7.93
C PHE A 100 -15.49 -3.48 6.47
N GLY A 101 -15.48 -4.42 5.50
CA GLY A 101 -15.26 -4.12 4.08
C GLY A 101 -16.16 -3.03 3.53
N ASP A 102 -17.47 -3.10 3.78
CA ASP A 102 -18.44 -2.11 3.31
C ASP A 102 -18.22 -0.73 3.93
N VAL A 103 -17.84 -0.69 5.20
CA VAL A 103 -17.52 0.55 5.91
C VAL A 103 -16.25 1.18 5.33
N ILE A 104 -15.22 0.37 5.08
CA ILE A 104 -13.96 0.80 4.48
C ILE A 104 -14.21 1.36 3.08
N GLN A 105 -14.99 0.68 2.25
CA GLN A 105 -15.35 1.16 0.92
C GLN A 105 -16.13 2.48 0.98
N GLY A 106 -17.07 2.62 1.91
CA GLY A 106 -17.78 3.87 2.14
C GLY A 106 -16.86 5.05 2.50
N PHE A 107 -15.81 4.80 3.29
CA PHE A 107 -14.79 5.80 3.60
C PHE A 107 -13.92 6.15 2.39
N LEU A 108 -13.51 5.17 1.60
CA LEU A 108 -12.69 5.36 0.40
C LEU A 108 -13.43 6.13 -0.71
N GLY A 109 -14.76 6.02 -0.76
CA GLY A 109 -15.61 6.80 -1.67
C GLY A 109 -15.72 8.30 -1.34
N ASN A 110 -15.11 8.77 -0.23
CA ASN A 110 -15.15 10.16 0.18
C ASN A 110 -13.74 10.76 0.24
N ALA A 111 -13.37 11.52 -0.80
CA ALA A 111 -12.04 12.12 -0.92
C ALA A 111 -11.66 13.03 0.28
N VAL A 112 -12.62 13.71 0.91
CA VAL A 112 -12.37 14.55 2.09
C VAL A 112 -11.98 13.69 3.30
N LEU A 113 -12.67 12.56 3.52
CA LEU A 113 -12.32 11.63 4.61
C LEU A 113 -10.96 10.99 4.35
N VAL A 114 -10.67 10.62 3.10
CA VAL A 114 -9.37 10.11 2.69
C VAL A 114 -8.27 11.13 2.97
N CYS A 115 -8.46 12.39 2.59
CA CYS A 115 -7.51 13.47 2.85
C CYS A 115 -7.20 13.61 4.35
N TRP A 116 -8.21 13.69 5.20
CA TRP A 116 -8.02 13.77 6.65
C TRP A 116 -7.32 12.53 7.22
N SER A 117 -7.66 11.33 6.72
CA SER A 117 -7.01 10.09 7.14
C SER A 117 -5.52 10.08 6.82
N LEU A 118 -5.13 10.58 5.64
CA LEU A 118 -3.73 10.70 5.24
C LEU A 118 -2.98 11.72 6.12
N VAL A 119 -3.58 12.87 6.40
CA VAL A 119 -2.99 13.90 7.27
C VAL A 119 -2.79 13.35 8.69
N ILE A 120 -3.83 12.74 9.27
CA ILE A 120 -3.76 12.18 10.63
C ILE A 120 -2.73 11.04 10.68
N GLY A 121 -2.75 10.14 9.70
CA GLY A 121 -1.79 9.04 9.58
C GLY A 121 -0.35 9.54 9.45
N GLY A 122 -0.11 10.52 8.60
CA GLY A 122 1.20 11.14 8.42
C GLY A 122 1.72 11.80 9.70
N VAL A 123 0.88 12.56 10.40
CA VAL A 123 1.24 13.17 11.70
C VAL A 123 1.54 12.09 12.73
N ALA A 124 0.74 11.02 12.79
CA ALA A 124 0.97 9.91 13.71
C ALA A 124 2.30 9.20 13.44
N ILE A 125 2.63 8.92 12.17
CA ILE A 125 3.92 8.31 11.78
C ILE A 125 5.08 9.20 12.21
N LEU A 126 5.04 10.51 11.92
CA LEU A 126 6.09 11.46 12.31
C LEU A 126 6.24 11.56 13.84
N ALA A 127 5.13 11.54 14.57
CA ALA A 127 5.15 11.56 16.02
C ALA A 127 5.79 10.30 16.62
N ILE A 128 5.40 9.12 16.09
CA ILE A 128 5.96 7.83 16.53
C ILE A 128 7.45 7.75 16.19
N GLU A 129 7.85 8.14 15.00
CA GLU A 129 9.26 8.13 14.58
C GLU A 129 10.11 9.03 15.46
N ARG A 130 9.61 10.24 15.75
CA ARG A 130 10.31 11.18 16.64
C ARG A 130 10.43 10.68 18.07
N TRP A 131 9.43 9.93 18.55
CA TRP A 131 9.41 9.37 19.89
C TRP A 131 10.26 8.10 19.99
N ALA A 132 10.23 7.24 18.98
CA ALA A 132 11.00 5.99 18.94
C ALA A 132 12.49 6.19 18.63
N ASN A 133 12.81 7.23 17.83
CA ASN A 133 14.18 7.61 17.47
C ASN A 133 14.47 9.05 17.90
N PRO A 134 14.63 9.35 19.20
CA PRO A 134 15.00 10.70 19.62
C PRO A 134 16.33 11.08 18.94
N PRO A 135 16.44 12.33 18.43
CA PRO A 135 17.67 12.79 17.80
C PRO A 135 18.83 12.51 18.75
N ALA A 136 19.88 11.85 18.24
CA ALA A 136 21.08 11.61 19.01
C ALA A 136 21.54 12.95 19.58
N THR A 137 21.49 13.11 20.87
CA THR A 137 22.09 14.25 21.55
C THR A 137 23.58 14.11 21.30
N SER A 138 24.08 14.83 20.26
CA SER A 138 25.51 14.97 20.04
C SER A 138 26.13 15.60 21.30
N PRO A 139 27.21 15.03 21.83
CA PRO A 139 27.93 15.61 22.95
C PRO A 139 28.54 16.96 22.63
#